data_93ea43eb8658e90804ffc3d69542edb2
#
_entry.id   93ea43eb8658e90804ffc3d69542edb2
#
_cell.length_a   1.000
_cell.length_b   1.000
_cell.length_c   1.000
_cell.angle_alpha   90.00
_cell.angle_beta   90.00
_cell.angle_gamma   90.00
#
_symmetry.space_group_name_H-M   'P 1'
#
loop_
_entity.id
_entity.type
_entity.pdbx_description
1 polymer ?
#
loop_
_entity_poly.entity_id
_entity_poly.type
_entity_poly.pdbx_seq_one_letter_code
_entity_poly.pdbx_strand_id
1 'polypeptide(L)'
;APREIGAIELRGPMVADNYLTSGGVVPLATDGWFDSGDLGYLDEEGRLYVCGRTKDLIVLAGRNLYPHDIERAAEGVEGVRKGCVIALRVDADREGFAVLAEVRNADDEDVRARISLDIAARVSRQVGHRPRDILLFPAGALPKTPSGKLRRSSARELLLT
;
A
#
# COMPACT_ATOMS: atom_id res chain seq x y z
N ALA A 1 -10.83 14.19 -15.93
CA ALA A 1 -11.59 13.38 -16.92
C ALA A 1 -12.01 12.06 -16.28
N PRO A 2 -13.05 11.35 -16.80
CA PRO A 2 -13.40 10.02 -16.32
C PRO A 2 -12.18 9.10 -16.32
N ARG A 3 -12.02 8.30 -15.26
CA ARG A 3 -10.88 7.38 -15.03
C ARG A 3 -9.50 8.03 -14.85
N GLU A 4 -9.44 9.34 -14.71
CA GLU A 4 -8.21 10.01 -14.32
C GLU A 4 -8.07 9.96 -12.79
N ILE A 5 -6.94 9.43 -12.31
CA ILE A 5 -6.69 9.30 -10.87
C ILE A 5 -6.25 10.66 -10.32
N GLY A 6 -6.95 11.12 -9.27
CA GLY A 6 -6.65 12.35 -8.55
C GLY A 6 -6.85 12.18 -7.04
N ALA A 7 -6.59 13.26 -6.30
CA ALA A 7 -6.92 13.33 -4.87
C ALA A 7 -8.44 13.29 -4.67
N ILE A 8 -8.87 12.57 -3.65
CA ILE A 8 -10.28 12.50 -3.26
C ILE A 8 -10.53 13.58 -2.22
N GLU A 9 -11.27 14.59 -2.63
CA GLU A 9 -11.74 15.65 -1.73
C GLU A 9 -13.24 15.48 -1.47
N LEU A 10 -13.65 15.74 -0.24
CA LEU A 10 -15.03 15.59 0.23
C LEU A 10 -15.59 16.92 0.69
N ARG A 11 -16.86 17.17 0.38
CA ARG A 11 -17.61 18.34 0.85
C ARG A 11 -19.02 17.96 1.18
N GLY A 12 -19.57 18.48 2.28
CA GLY A 12 -20.96 18.28 2.64
C GLY A 12 -21.20 18.27 4.15
N PRO A 13 -22.44 18.19 4.59
CA PRO A 13 -22.80 18.30 6.01
C PRO A 13 -22.34 17.13 6.88
N MET A 14 -21.85 16.05 6.26
CA MET A 14 -21.30 14.87 6.96
C MET A 14 -19.77 14.97 7.17
N VAL A 15 -19.11 15.98 6.61
CA VAL A 15 -17.67 16.22 6.81
C VAL A 15 -17.52 17.04 8.09
N ALA A 16 -16.65 16.56 8.99
CA ALA A 16 -16.36 17.28 10.23
C ALA A 16 -15.58 18.58 9.93
N ASP A 17 -15.83 19.63 10.70
CA ASP A 17 -15.16 20.92 10.51
C ASP A 17 -13.71 20.92 11.00
N ASN A 18 -13.41 20.06 12.00
CA ASN A 18 -12.12 20.08 12.68
C ASN A 18 -11.63 18.67 13.04
N TYR A 19 -10.30 18.51 13.12
CA TYR A 19 -9.64 17.37 13.72
C TYR A 19 -9.09 17.71 15.10
N LEU A 20 -9.21 16.77 16.04
CA LEU A 20 -8.52 16.83 17.32
C LEU A 20 -7.19 16.07 17.19
N THR A 21 -6.08 16.78 17.35
CA THR A 21 -4.73 16.23 17.35
C THR A 21 -4.10 16.37 18.73
N SER A 22 -2.94 15.77 18.96
CA SER A 22 -2.14 15.99 20.17
C SER A 22 -1.69 17.46 20.34
N GLY A 23 -1.66 18.23 19.26
CA GLY A 23 -1.34 19.67 19.26
C GLY A 23 -2.56 20.58 19.35
N GLY A 24 -3.77 20.03 19.51
CA GLY A 24 -5.03 20.79 19.60
C GLY A 24 -5.98 20.57 18.42
N VAL A 25 -6.94 21.47 18.29
CA VAL A 25 -7.94 21.45 17.23
C VAL A 25 -7.36 22.06 15.95
N VAL A 26 -7.44 21.32 14.85
CA VAL A 26 -6.97 21.77 13.52
C VAL A 26 -8.16 21.78 12.56
N PRO A 27 -8.41 22.88 11.82
CA PRO A 27 -9.41 22.91 10.78
C PRO A 27 -9.14 21.85 9.71
N LEU A 28 -10.19 21.16 9.25
CA LEU A 28 -10.09 20.12 8.24
C LEU A 28 -9.96 20.65 6.82
N ALA A 29 -10.53 21.84 6.57
CA ALA A 29 -10.52 22.46 5.25
C ALA A 29 -10.46 23.99 5.37
N THR A 30 -9.79 24.64 4.43
CA THR A 30 -9.73 26.11 4.36
C THR A 30 -10.82 26.71 3.50
N ASP A 31 -11.43 25.93 2.60
CA ASP A 31 -12.42 26.35 1.60
C ASP A 31 -13.69 25.48 1.58
N GLY A 32 -13.87 24.66 2.63
CA GLY A 32 -15.01 23.76 2.78
C GLY A 32 -14.83 22.41 2.08
N TRP A 33 -13.66 22.13 1.48
CA TRP A 33 -13.28 20.82 0.98
C TRP A 33 -12.31 20.14 1.92
N PHE A 34 -12.56 18.88 2.21
CA PHE A 34 -11.71 18.02 3.03
C PHE A 34 -10.88 17.10 2.13
N ASP A 35 -9.56 17.23 2.17
CA ASP A 35 -8.65 16.26 1.55
C ASP A 35 -8.64 14.98 2.40
N SER A 36 -9.13 13.88 1.85
CA SER A 36 -9.15 12.57 2.52
C SER A 36 -7.75 11.94 2.63
N GLY A 37 -6.79 12.43 1.87
CA GLY A 37 -5.48 11.81 1.67
C GLY A 37 -5.55 10.52 0.85
N ASP A 38 -6.69 10.20 0.26
CA ASP A 38 -6.88 9.04 -0.60
C ASP A 38 -6.85 9.46 -2.08
N LEU A 39 -6.42 8.55 -2.94
CA LEU A 39 -6.41 8.68 -4.40
C LEU A 39 -7.50 7.83 -5.02
N GLY A 40 -8.13 8.32 -6.06
CA GLY A 40 -9.16 7.57 -6.77
C GLY A 40 -9.57 8.22 -8.08
N TYR A 41 -10.52 7.60 -8.75
CA TYR A 41 -11.12 8.13 -9.98
C TYR A 41 -12.63 7.91 -9.99
N LEU A 42 -13.32 8.69 -10.79
CA LEU A 42 -14.72 8.48 -11.12
C LEU A 42 -14.81 7.76 -12.47
N ASP A 43 -15.71 6.78 -12.59
CA ASP A 43 -16.03 6.21 -13.90
C ASP A 43 -17.06 7.08 -14.66
N GLU A 44 -17.47 6.58 -15.83
CA GLU A 44 -18.42 7.29 -16.69
C GLU A 44 -19.81 7.44 -16.06
N GLU A 45 -20.16 6.59 -15.10
CA GLU A 45 -21.42 6.64 -14.34
C GLU A 45 -21.29 7.42 -13.01
N GLY A 46 -20.13 8.04 -12.76
CA GLY A 46 -19.87 8.83 -11.55
C GLY A 46 -19.62 7.99 -10.29
N ARG A 47 -19.31 6.70 -10.42
CA ARG A 47 -18.95 5.85 -9.27
C ARG A 47 -17.49 6.08 -8.91
N LEU A 48 -17.24 6.25 -7.61
CA LEU A 48 -15.89 6.47 -7.07
C LEU A 48 -15.18 5.13 -6.85
N TYR A 49 -13.95 5.05 -7.40
CA TYR A 49 -13.02 3.95 -7.18
C TYR A 49 -11.80 4.45 -6.43
N VAL A 50 -11.59 3.96 -5.20
CA VAL A 50 -10.43 4.30 -4.38
C VAL A 50 -9.24 3.43 -4.79
N CYS A 51 -8.12 4.07 -5.16
CA CYS A 51 -6.90 3.40 -5.64
C CYS A 51 -5.82 3.25 -4.55
N GLY A 52 -5.84 4.08 -3.52
CA GLY A 52 -4.85 4.05 -2.45
C GLY A 52 -4.75 5.37 -1.71
N ARG A 53 -3.63 5.55 -0.99
CA ARG A 53 -3.34 6.79 -0.27
C ARG A 53 -2.20 7.55 -0.90
N THR A 54 -2.29 8.87 -0.93
CA THR A 54 -1.25 9.78 -1.46
C THR A 54 0.10 9.51 -0.80
N LYS A 55 0.13 9.38 0.53
CA LYS A 55 1.36 9.13 1.31
C LYS A 55 1.97 7.73 1.13
N ASP A 56 1.18 6.77 0.65
CA ASP A 56 1.63 5.39 0.43
C ASP A 56 2.09 5.16 -1.02
N LEU A 57 1.89 6.15 -1.90
CA LEU A 57 2.27 6.07 -3.31
C LEU A 57 3.78 5.85 -3.46
N ILE A 58 4.14 4.88 -4.28
CA ILE A 58 5.53 4.58 -4.60
C ILE A 58 5.86 5.27 -5.93
N VAL A 59 6.71 6.30 -5.87
CA VAL A 59 7.20 6.95 -7.09
C VAL A 59 8.54 6.33 -7.45
N LEU A 60 8.63 5.76 -8.65
CA LEU A 60 9.85 5.10 -9.14
C LEU A 60 10.07 5.43 -10.62
N ALA A 61 11.23 5.97 -10.94
CA ALA A 61 11.59 6.40 -12.29
C ALA A 61 10.52 7.27 -12.98
N GLY A 62 9.92 8.21 -12.23
CA GLY A 62 8.87 9.11 -12.70
C GLY A 62 7.49 8.46 -12.89
N ARG A 63 7.31 7.21 -12.46
CA ARG A 63 6.03 6.50 -12.53
C ARG A 63 5.42 6.33 -11.13
N ASN A 64 4.12 6.50 -11.06
CA ASN A 64 3.34 6.22 -9.86
C ASN A 64 2.98 4.74 -9.81
N LEU A 65 3.50 4.02 -8.81
CA LEU A 65 3.13 2.64 -8.53
C LEU A 65 2.21 2.61 -7.30
N TYR A 66 1.06 2.00 -7.47
CA TYR A 66 0.09 1.87 -6.38
C TYR A 66 0.39 0.61 -5.57
N PRO A 67 0.60 0.71 -4.24
CA PRO A 67 0.89 -0.45 -3.39
C PRO A 67 -0.11 -1.59 -3.57
N HIS A 68 -1.39 -1.26 -3.75
CA HIS A 68 -2.45 -2.25 -3.97
C HIS A 68 -2.21 -3.15 -5.18
N ASP A 69 -1.70 -2.62 -6.29
CA ASP A 69 -1.43 -3.41 -7.49
C ASP A 69 -0.28 -4.40 -7.25
N ILE A 70 0.75 -3.95 -6.53
CA ILE A 70 1.89 -4.78 -6.14
C ILE A 70 1.44 -5.88 -5.17
N GLU A 71 0.68 -5.52 -4.14
CA GLU A 71 0.16 -6.43 -3.11
C GLU A 71 -0.73 -7.50 -3.73
N ARG A 72 -1.66 -7.09 -4.59
CA ARG A 72 -2.55 -8.00 -5.31
C ARG A 72 -1.79 -8.97 -6.23
N ALA A 73 -0.75 -8.50 -6.90
CA ALA A 73 0.10 -9.37 -7.72
C ALA A 73 0.82 -10.41 -6.86
N ALA A 74 1.40 -10.01 -5.72
CA ALA A 74 2.10 -10.90 -4.81
C ALA A 74 1.17 -11.89 -4.11
N GLU A 75 -0.05 -11.47 -3.72
CA GLU A 75 -1.07 -12.35 -3.13
C GLU A 75 -1.52 -13.50 -4.05
N GLY A 76 -1.36 -13.33 -5.35
CA GLY A 76 -1.66 -14.36 -6.33
C GLY A 76 -0.61 -15.47 -6.41
N VAL A 77 0.49 -15.40 -5.66
CA VAL A 77 1.54 -16.44 -5.60
C VAL A 77 1.13 -17.53 -4.62
N GLU A 78 1.32 -18.79 -5.04
CA GLU A 78 1.04 -19.94 -4.18
C GLU A 78 1.93 -19.96 -2.93
N GLY A 79 1.34 -20.17 -1.76
CA GLY A 79 2.03 -20.13 -0.46
C GLY A 79 1.95 -18.78 0.24
N VAL A 80 1.64 -17.69 -0.46
CA VAL A 80 1.39 -16.37 0.14
C VAL A 80 0.00 -16.35 0.80
N ARG A 81 -0.07 -15.76 1.99
CA ARG A 81 -1.34 -15.59 2.71
C ARG A 81 -2.10 -14.36 2.19
N LYS A 82 -3.33 -14.56 1.73
CA LYS A 82 -4.21 -13.49 1.27
C LYS A 82 -4.47 -12.45 2.37
N GLY A 83 -4.46 -11.18 2.01
CA GLY A 83 -4.65 -10.07 2.94
C GLY A 83 -3.46 -9.86 3.89
N CYS A 84 -2.30 -10.48 3.61
CA CYS A 84 -1.10 -10.41 4.43
C CYS A 84 0.13 -10.07 3.59
N VAL A 85 -0.01 -9.10 2.71
CA VAL A 85 1.07 -8.54 1.90
C VAL A 85 1.09 -7.03 2.04
N ILE A 86 2.27 -6.44 2.18
CA ILE A 86 2.51 -5.00 2.25
C ILE A 86 3.57 -4.63 1.23
N ALA A 87 3.30 -3.64 0.39
CA ALA A 87 4.29 -3.00 -0.45
C ALA A 87 4.67 -1.64 0.16
N LEU A 88 5.98 -1.39 0.30
CA LEU A 88 6.53 -0.18 0.89
C LEU A 88 7.58 0.44 -0.01
N ARG A 89 7.56 1.77 -0.13
CA ARG A 89 8.69 2.51 -0.69
C ARG A 89 9.91 2.35 0.22
N VAL A 90 11.05 2.07 -0.39
CA VAL A 90 12.35 2.03 0.27
C VAL A 90 13.09 3.31 -0.07
N ASP A 91 13.33 4.15 0.94
CA ASP A 91 14.09 5.39 0.85
C ASP A 91 15.53 5.09 1.29
N ALA A 92 16.34 4.58 0.40
CA ALA A 92 17.78 4.42 0.58
C ALA A 92 18.48 5.02 -0.65
N ASP A 93 19.81 4.99 -0.72
CA ASP A 93 20.64 5.54 -1.80
C ASP A 93 20.21 5.19 -3.24
N ARG A 94 19.25 4.29 -3.39
CA ARG A 94 18.60 3.94 -4.65
C ARG A 94 17.11 3.82 -4.43
N GLU A 95 16.33 4.54 -5.22
CA GLU A 95 14.87 4.43 -5.25
C GLU A 95 14.43 2.99 -5.51
N GLY A 96 13.41 2.54 -4.77
CA GLY A 96 12.89 1.19 -4.92
C GLY A 96 11.66 0.95 -4.04
N PHE A 97 11.21 -0.29 -4.07
CA PHE A 97 10.16 -0.76 -3.16
C PHE A 97 10.44 -2.17 -2.68
N ALA A 98 9.95 -2.47 -1.49
CA ALA A 98 9.99 -3.76 -0.87
C ALA A 98 8.60 -4.39 -0.83
N VAL A 99 8.54 -5.72 -0.88
CA VAL A 99 7.34 -6.52 -0.64
C VAL A 99 7.55 -7.35 0.62
N LEU A 100 6.69 -7.16 1.60
CA LEU A 100 6.64 -7.94 2.83
C LEU A 100 5.42 -8.86 2.75
N ALA A 101 5.59 -10.16 2.93
CA ALA A 101 4.48 -11.10 2.81
C ALA A 101 4.53 -12.18 3.90
N GLU A 102 3.37 -12.50 4.46
CA GLU A 102 3.25 -13.72 5.29
C GLU A 102 3.07 -14.95 4.38
N VAL A 103 3.82 -16.02 4.69
CA VAL A 103 3.76 -17.29 3.97
C VAL A 103 3.48 -18.45 4.91
N ARG A 104 2.99 -19.56 4.34
CA ARG A 104 2.56 -20.72 5.16
C ARG A 104 3.74 -21.53 5.70
N ASN A 105 4.78 -21.72 4.92
CA ASN A 105 5.95 -22.55 5.26
C ASN A 105 7.20 -21.66 5.31
N ALA A 106 7.20 -20.71 6.27
CA ALA A 106 8.26 -19.71 6.40
C ALA A 106 9.62 -20.31 6.83
N ASP A 107 9.64 -21.49 7.40
CA ASP A 107 10.85 -22.15 7.90
C ASP A 107 11.58 -22.97 6.81
N ASP A 108 10.93 -23.22 5.67
CA ASP A 108 11.50 -23.97 4.54
C ASP A 108 12.18 -22.99 3.56
N GLU A 109 13.52 -23.10 3.46
CA GLU A 109 14.33 -22.18 2.67
C GLU A 109 14.08 -22.33 1.17
N ASP A 110 13.88 -23.55 0.67
CA ASP A 110 13.60 -23.81 -0.75
C ASP A 110 12.23 -23.25 -1.13
N VAL A 111 11.25 -23.42 -0.26
CA VAL A 111 9.91 -22.84 -0.44
C VAL A 111 9.97 -21.32 -0.45
N ARG A 112 10.72 -20.71 0.46
CA ARG A 112 10.92 -19.26 0.52
C ARG A 112 11.59 -18.71 -0.74
N ALA A 113 12.66 -19.38 -1.21
CA ALA A 113 13.38 -18.99 -2.43
C ALA A 113 12.44 -19.01 -3.65
N ARG A 114 11.65 -20.08 -3.81
CA ARG A 114 10.65 -20.22 -4.88
C ARG A 114 9.61 -19.10 -4.80
N ILE A 115 9.00 -18.89 -3.64
CA ILE A 115 7.97 -17.85 -3.45
C ILE A 115 8.53 -16.47 -3.78
N SER A 116 9.77 -16.16 -3.34
CA SER A 116 10.41 -14.88 -3.64
C SER A 116 10.60 -14.66 -5.14
N LEU A 117 11.03 -15.68 -5.88
CA LEU A 117 11.18 -15.62 -7.34
C LEU A 117 9.82 -15.41 -8.02
N ASP A 118 8.78 -16.11 -7.59
CA ASP A 118 7.45 -16.01 -8.14
C ASP A 118 6.81 -14.63 -7.87
N ILE A 119 7.00 -14.08 -6.66
CA ILE A 119 6.58 -12.71 -6.32
C ILE A 119 7.31 -11.72 -7.24
N ALA A 120 8.64 -11.83 -7.35
CA ALA A 120 9.43 -10.91 -8.18
C ALA A 120 8.95 -10.93 -9.64
N ALA A 121 8.74 -12.11 -10.21
CA ALA A 121 8.29 -12.28 -11.59
C ALA A 121 6.87 -11.73 -11.80
N ARG A 122 5.96 -12.01 -10.88
CA ARG A 122 4.57 -11.61 -10.99
C ARG A 122 4.37 -10.10 -10.79
N VAL A 123 5.03 -9.53 -9.79
CA VAL A 123 5.02 -8.07 -9.55
C VAL A 123 5.65 -7.33 -10.73
N SER A 124 6.81 -7.82 -11.24
CA SER A 124 7.46 -7.18 -12.39
C SER A 124 6.57 -7.15 -13.64
N ARG A 125 5.82 -8.21 -13.89
CA ARG A 125 4.84 -8.26 -15.00
C ARG A 125 3.69 -7.30 -14.80
N GLN A 126 3.22 -7.12 -13.55
CA GLN A 126 2.07 -6.27 -13.23
C GLN A 126 2.40 -4.78 -13.30
N VAL A 127 3.52 -4.36 -12.68
CA VAL A 127 3.85 -2.93 -12.52
C VAL A 127 5.04 -2.46 -13.36
N GLY A 128 5.70 -3.37 -14.08
CA GLY A 128 6.85 -3.06 -14.95
C GLY A 128 8.16 -2.83 -14.19
N HIS A 129 8.18 -3.04 -12.86
CA HIS A 129 9.35 -2.85 -12.00
C HIS A 129 9.51 -4.02 -11.04
N ARG A 130 10.77 -4.44 -10.84
CA ARG A 130 11.09 -5.51 -9.88
C ARG A 130 11.15 -4.96 -8.46
N PRO A 131 10.61 -5.67 -7.45
CA PRO A 131 10.87 -5.34 -6.06
C PRO A 131 12.39 -5.36 -5.79
N ARG A 132 12.86 -4.40 -5.02
CA ARG A 132 14.24 -4.38 -4.53
C ARG A 132 14.45 -5.47 -3.49
N ASP A 133 13.53 -5.56 -2.54
CA ASP A 133 13.59 -6.50 -1.44
C ASP A 133 12.25 -7.26 -1.35
N ILE A 134 12.33 -8.56 -1.04
CA ILE A 134 11.18 -9.41 -0.75
C ILE A 134 11.46 -10.09 0.58
N LEU A 135 10.67 -9.74 1.59
CA LEU A 135 10.81 -10.27 2.95
C LEU A 135 9.62 -11.17 3.24
N LEU A 136 9.91 -12.44 3.51
CA LEU A 136 8.90 -13.44 3.82
C LEU A 136 8.87 -13.73 5.31
N PHE A 137 7.69 -13.69 5.88
CA PHE A 137 7.44 -13.83 7.32
C PHE A 137 6.50 -15.00 7.61
N PRO A 138 6.60 -15.61 8.80
CA PRO A 138 5.63 -16.56 9.28
C PRO A 138 4.27 -15.89 9.50
N ALA A 139 3.24 -16.72 9.63
CA ALA A 139 1.88 -16.28 9.88
C ALA A 139 1.75 -15.42 11.16
N GLY A 140 1.15 -14.25 11.03
CA GLY A 140 0.91 -13.33 12.16
C GLY A 140 2.05 -12.39 12.50
N ALA A 141 3.15 -12.40 11.72
CA ALA A 141 4.30 -11.54 11.98
C ALA A 141 4.11 -10.10 11.47
N LEU A 142 3.28 -9.89 10.46
CA LEU A 142 3.01 -8.54 9.99
C LEU A 142 2.10 -7.78 10.96
N PRO A 143 2.44 -6.52 11.30
CA PRO A 143 1.68 -5.73 12.25
C PRO A 143 0.28 -5.40 11.73
N LYS A 144 -0.72 -5.58 12.59
CA LYS A 144 -2.14 -5.32 12.28
C LYS A 144 -2.78 -4.38 13.29
N THR A 145 -3.80 -3.68 12.86
CA THR A 145 -4.70 -2.94 13.75
C THR A 145 -5.61 -3.91 14.52
N PRO A 146 -6.29 -3.46 15.59
CA PRO A 146 -7.31 -4.28 16.26
C PRO A 146 -8.43 -4.77 15.32
N SER A 147 -8.72 -4.02 14.26
CA SER A 147 -9.69 -4.42 13.23
C SER A 147 -9.13 -5.40 12.17
N GLY A 148 -7.86 -5.85 12.33
CA GLY A 148 -7.22 -6.81 11.43
C GLY A 148 -6.58 -6.22 10.17
N LYS A 149 -6.61 -4.89 9.99
CA LYS A 149 -5.97 -4.22 8.85
C LYS A 149 -4.45 -4.14 9.05
N LEU A 150 -3.67 -4.38 7.99
CA LEU A 150 -2.21 -4.23 8.01
C LEU A 150 -1.79 -2.78 8.29
N ARG A 151 -0.77 -2.61 9.14
CA ARG A 151 -0.22 -1.29 9.53
C ARG A 151 1.09 -1.03 8.80
N ARG A 152 1.02 -0.31 7.65
CA ARG A 152 2.22 0.02 6.85
C ARG A 152 3.27 0.80 7.62
N SER A 153 2.87 1.74 8.47
CA SER A 153 3.80 2.53 9.28
C SER A 153 4.67 1.66 10.19
N SER A 154 4.07 0.69 10.88
CA SER A 154 4.80 -0.24 11.75
C SER A 154 5.58 -1.30 10.97
N ALA A 155 5.09 -1.72 9.79
CA ALA A 155 5.80 -2.67 8.93
C ALA A 155 7.09 -2.09 8.33
N ARG A 156 7.22 -0.76 8.25
CA ARG A 156 8.45 -0.10 7.81
C ARG A 156 9.65 -0.41 8.73
N GLU A 157 9.41 -0.63 10.01
CA GLU A 157 10.46 -1.00 10.98
C GLU A 157 11.09 -2.36 10.66
N LEU A 158 10.31 -3.26 10.04
CA LEU A 158 10.80 -4.58 9.62
C LEU A 158 11.79 -4.54 8.43
N LEU A 159 11.90 -3.40 7.73
CA LEU A 159 12.88 -3.21 6.67
C LEU A 159 14.26 -2.79 7.22
N LEU A 160 14.34 -2.40 8.48
CA LEU A 160 15.54 -1.85 9.10
C LEU A 160 16.30 -2.92 9.93
N THR A 161 15.71 -4.11 10.05
CA THR A 161 16.26 -5.25 10.80
C THR A 161 16.96 -6.23 9.87
#